data_2d0bd94c143278681a263426dc0cfb39
#
_entry.id   2d0bd94c143278681a263426dc0cfb39
#
_cell.length_a   1.000
_cell.length_b   1.000
_cell.length_c   1.000
_cell.angle_alpha   90.00
_cell.angle_beta   90.00
_cell.angle_gamma   90.00
#
_symmetry.space_group_name_H-M   'P 1'
#
loop_
_entity.id
_entity.type
_entity.pdbx_description
1 polymer ?
#
loop_
_entity_poly.entity_id
_entity_poly.type
_entity_poly.pdbx_seq_one_letter_code
_entity_poly.pdbx_strand_id
1 'polypeptide(L)'
;MDHLHTIAHACADARTVLIDGRSGSGKTTFAAALARLTGHEVIHLDDFYPDWWGLNDAMSMVAHDVLHPTHPGYQRWNWETSTPGEWVNLDPERPRIVEGVGAVNEASIRAAQKRGKVVSIRLHLDAQTRKQRALTRDPAFADWWDVWAAQEDARGEQLPVDYELG
;
A
#
# COMPACT_ATOMS: atom_id res chain seq x y z
N MET A 1 9.59 -6.76 22.69
CA MET A 1 8.73 -5.55 22.59
C MET A 1 7.84 -5.66 21.37
N ASP A 2 6.61 -5.36 21.54
CA ASP A 2 5.66 -5.44 20.46
C ASP A 2 5.62 -4.15 19.65
N HIS A 3 6.34 -4.14 18.54
CA HIS A 3 6.38 -2.99 17.63
C HIS A 3 4.99 -2.61 17.13
N LEU A 4 4.11 -3.59 16.95
CA LEU A 4 2.76 -3.36 16.46
C LEU A 4 1.96 -2.45 17.40
N HIS A 5 2.00 -2.71 18.71
CA HIS A 5 1.28 -1.86 19.67
C HIS A 5 1.85 -0.46 19.76
N THR A 6 3.17 -0.33 19.70
CA THR A 6 3.83 0.98 19.68
C THR A 6 3.41 1.79 18.44
N ILE A 7 3.40 1.16 17.28
CA ILE A 7 2.99 1.81 16.02
C ILE A 7 1.49 2.11 16.03
N ALA A 8 0.67 1.19 16.54
CA ALA A 8 -0.78 1.42 16.65
C ALA A 8 -1.09 2.64 17.52
N HIS A 9 -0.35 2.82 18.60
CA HIS A 9 -0.50 4.00 19.45
C HIS A 9 -0.15 5.29 18.67
N ALA A 10 0.95 5.27 17.91
CA ALA A 10 1.35 6.41 17.09
C ALA A 10 0.35 6.70 15.96
N CYS A 11 -0.35 5.68 15.47
CA CYS A 11 -1.32 5.80 14.37
C CYS A 11 -2.73 6.15 14.82
N ALA A 12 -3.02 6.08 16.11
CA ALA A 12 -4.40 6.20 16.62
C ALA A 12 -5.09 7.50 16.20
N ASP A 13 -4.35 8.60 16.14
CA ASP A 13 -4.84 9.92 15.72
C ASP A 13 -4.44 10.29 14.29
N ALA A 14 -3.79 9.39 13.55
CA ALA A 14 -3.41 9.65 12.16
C ALA A 14 -4.63 9.53 11.24
N ARG A 15 -4.76 10.48 10.32
CA ARG A 15 -5.81 10.44 9.29
C ARG A 15 -5.46 9.47 8.17
N THR A 16 -4.17 9.30 7.90
CA THR A 16 -3.66 8.42 6.85
C THR A 16 -2.41 7.71 7.35
N VAL A 17 -2.39 6.40 7.16
CA VAL A 17 -1.21 5.57 7.37
C VAL A 17 -0.83 4.96 6.02
N LEU A 18 0.42 5.16 5.60
CA LEU A 18 0.93 4.62 4.34
C LEU A 18 1.92 3.50 4.67
N ILE A 19 1.67 2.31 4.12
CA ILE A 19 2.53 1.14 4.33
C ILE A 19 3.07 0.68 2.98
N ASP A 20 4.38 0.77 2.82
CA ASP A 20 5.10 0.35 1.62
C ASP A 20 6.03 -0.83 1.94
N GLY A 21 6.63 -1.38 0.95
CA GLY A 21 7.54 -2.52 1.00
C GLY A 21 7.35 -3.35 -0.25
N ARG A 22 8.37 -4.10 -0.62
CA ARG A 22 8.31 -4.93 -1.82
C ARG A 22 7.31 -6.08 -1.65
N SER A 23 6.88 -6.66 -2.76
CA SER A 23 5.96 -7.81 -2.76
C SER A 23 6.47 -8.92 -1.86
N GLY A 24 5.58 -9.50 -1.07
CA GLY A 24 5.90 -10.59 -0.15
C GLY A 24 6.50 -10.15 1.18
N SER A 25 6.58 -8.85 1.47
CA SER A 25 7.17 -8.34 2.71
C SER A 25 6.25 -8.38 3.94
N GLY A 26 4.98 -8.75 3.77
CA GLY A 26 4.03 -8.88 4.88
C GLY A 26 3.14 -7.67 5.14
N LYS A 27 3.06 -6.74 4.18
CA LYS A 27 2.27 -5.50 4.32
C LYS A 27 0.80 -5.75 4.64
N THR A 28 0.17 -6.66 3.91
CA THR A 28 -1.27 -6.93 4.06
C THR A 28 -1.58 -7.48 5.46
N THR A 29 -0.76 -8.41 5.93
CA THR A 29 -0.90 -8.98 7.29
C THR A 29 -0.69 -7.91 8.36
N PHE A 30 0.35 -7.09 8.20
CA PHE A 30 0.65 -6.01 9.13
C PHE A 30 -0.47 -4.96 9.14
N ALA A 31 -0.96 -4.55 7.97
CA ALA A 31 -2.05 -3.59 7.85
C ALA A 31 -3.33 -4.09 8.53
N ALA A 32 -3.67 -5.37 8.36
CA ALA A 32 -4.84 -5.96 9.00
C ALA A 32 -4.71 -5.96 10.53
N ALA A 33 -3.54 -6.31 11.05
CA ALA A 33 -3.29 -6.29 12.49
C ALA A 33 -3.35 -4.86 13.05
N LEU A 34 -2.77 -3.90 12.35
CA LEU A 34 -2.80 -2.50 12.73
C LEU A 34 -4.24 -1.96 12.72
N ALA A 35 -5.03 -2.29 11.71
CA ALA A 35 -6.42 -1.87 11.59
C ALA A 35 -7.28 -2.38 12.74
N ARG A 36 -7.03 -3.61 13.21
CA ARG A 36 -7.75 -4.16 14.38
C ARG A 36 -7.52 -3.35 15.64
N LEU A 37 -6.34 -2.74 15.77
CA LEU A 37 -6.00 -1.94 16.95
C LEU A 37 -6.43 -0.48 16.82
N THR A 38 -6.51 0.06 15.61
CA THR A 38 -6.79 1.48 15.37
C THR A 38 -8.21 1.78 14.91
N GLY A 39 -8.89 0.80 14.31
CA GLY A 39 -10.19 1.00 13.69
C GLY A 39 -10.14 1.66 12.31
N HIS A 40 -8.95 1.87 11.75
CA HIS A 40 -8.82 2.45 10.41
C HIS A 40 -9.33 1.47 9.34
N GLU A 41 -9.90 2.00 8.27
CA GLU A 41 -10.19 1.20 7.09
C GLU A 41 -8.90 0.89 6.33
N VAL A 42 -8.83 -0.27 5.68
CA VAL A 42 -7.63 -0.68 4.91
C VAL A 42 -7.93 -0.62 3.43
N ILE A 43 -7.06 0.04 2.68
CA ILE A 43 -7.10 0.11 1.22
C ILE A 43 -5.87 -0.60 0.68
N HIS A 44 -6.09 -1.56 -0.21
CA HIS A 44 -5.05 -2.40 -0.80
C HIS A 44 -4.76 -1.95 -2.23
N LEU A 45 -3.50 -1.59 -2.54
CA LEU A 45 -3.12 -1.28 -3.91
C LEU A 45 -3.33 -2.46 -4.86
N ASP A 46 -3.26 -3.70 -4.35
CA ASP A 46 -3.55 -4.91 -5.13
C ASP A 46 -4.94 -4.87 -5.79
N ASP A 47 -5.89 -4.15 -5.21
CA ASP A 47 -7.23 -4.01 -5.75
C ASP A 47 -7.30 -3.10 -6.98
N PHE A 48 -6.29 -2.27 -7.20
CA PHE A 48 -6.35 -1.27 -8.27
C PHE A 48 -5.08 -1.10 -9.11
N TYR A 49 -4.01 -1.88 -8.93
CA TYR A 49 -2.92 -1.86 -9.91
C TYR A 49 -3.49 -2.16 -11.30
N PRO A 50 -3.31 -1.27 -12.29
CA PRO A 50 -3.80 -1.56 -13.64
C PRO A 50 -2.85 -2.53 -14.35
N ASP A 51 -3.05 -3.82 -14.06
CA ASP A 51 -2.27 -4.94 -14.56
C ASP A 51 -0.84 -5.01 -13.98
N TRP A 52 -0.08 -5.99 -14.41
CA TRP A 52 1.28 -6.28 -13.95
C TRP A 52 2.29 -5.18 -14.26
N TRP A 53 2.00 -4.31 -15.22
CA TRP A 53 2.83 -3.19 -15.62
C TRP A 53 2.45 -1.88 -14.92
N GLY A 54 1.50 -1.91 -14.01
CA GLY A 54 0.80 -0.72 -13.52
C GLY A 54 1.33 -0.13 -12.21
N LEU A 55 2.56 -0.41 -11.78
CA LEU A 55 3.07 0.11 -10.51
C LEU A 55 3.08 1.64 -10.48
N ASN A 56 3.66 2.29 -11.50
CA ASN A 56 3.73 3.76 -11.54
C ASN A 56 2.34 4.40 -11.61
N ASP A 57 1.43 3.80 -12.36
CA ASP A 57 0.05 4.30 -12.43
C ASP A 57 -0.63 4.23 -11.07
N ALA A 58 -0.47 3.12 -10.35
CA ALA A 58 -1.04 2.96 -9.02
C ALA A 58 -0.45 3.95 -8.02
N MET A 59 0.84 4.25 -8.11
CA MET A 59 1.47 5.27 -7.25
C MET A 59 0.78 6.63 -7.40
N SER A 60 0.46 7.01 -8.64
CA SER A 60 -0.31 8.23 -8.92
C SER A 60 -1.75 8.15 -8.42
N MET A 61 -2.36 6.98 -8.56
CA MET A 61 -3.75 6.75 -8.13
C MET A 61 -3.92 6.86 -6.62
N VAL A 62 -2.92 6.52 -5.84
CA VAL A 62 -2.96 6.73 -4.37
C VAL A 62 -3.20 8.21 -4.06
N ALA A 63 -2.43 9.10 -4.68
CA ALA A 63 -2.52 10.53 -4.42
C ALA A 63 -3.79 11.15 -5.01
N HIS A 64 -4.10 10.82 -6.26
CA HIS A 64 -5.18 11.48 -7.01
C HIS A 64 -6.56 10.91 -6.73
N ASP A 65 -6.65 9.62 -6.45
CA ASP A 65 -7.92 8.93 -6.27
C ASP A 65 -8.19 8.59 -4.81
N VAL A 66 -7.35 7.76 -4.20
CA VAL A 66 -7.57 7.26 -2.83
C VAL A 66 -7.53 8.38 -1.79
N LEU A 67 -6.66 9.35 -1.98
CA LEU A 67 -6.46 10.46 -1.06
C LEU A 67 -7.05 11.79 -1.58
N HIS A 68 -7.98 11.71 -2.53
CA HIS A 68 -8.68 12.90 -3.02
C HIS A 68 -9.41 13.57 -1.85
N PRO A 69 -9.32 14.92 -1.72
CA PRO A 69 -9.83 15.60 -0.53
C PRO A 69 -11.35 15.56 -0.36
N THR A 70 -12.10 15.47 -1.44
CA THR A 70 -13.57 15.54 -1.41
C THR A 70 -14.27 14.33 -2.01
N HIS A 71 -13.66 13.66 -2.97
CA HIS A 71 -14.24 12.51 -3.67
C HIS A 71 -13.25 11.36 -3.75
N PRO A 72 -12.79 10.82 -2.61
CA PRO A 72 -11.82 9.73 -2.62
C PRO A 72 -12.47 8.44 -3.10
N GLY A 73 -11.66 7.62 -3.76
CA GLY A 73 -12.09 6.34 -4.26
C GLY A 73 -10.99 5.68 -5.07
N TYR A 74 -11.32 4.58 -5.70
CA TYR A 74 -10.41 3.92 -6.62
C TYR A 74 -11.17 3.05 -7.59
N GLN A 75 -10.61 2.85 -8.78
CA GLN A 75 -11.14 1.91 -9.76
C GLN A 75 -10.52 0.53 -9.53
N ARG A 76 -11.36 -0.47 -9.22
CA ARG A 76 -10.88 -1.84 -9.08
C ARG A 76 -10.30 -2.32 -10.41
N TRP A 77 -9.34 -3.23 -10.29
CA TRP A 77 -8.81 -3.96 -11.44
C TRP A 77 -9.31 -5.41 -11.37
N ASN A 78 -9.86 -5.88 -12.48
CA ASN A 78 -10.27 -7.28 -12.60
C ASN A 78 -9.09 -8.11 -13.11
N TRP A 79 -8.44 -8.83 -12.22
CA TRP A 79 -7.26 -9.63 -12.52
C TRP A 79 -7.58 -10.87 -13.38
N GLU A 80 -8.81 -11.36 -13.36
CA GLU A 80 -9.22 -12.50 -14.16
C GLU A 80 -9.31 -12.14 -15.64
N THR A 81 -9.83 -10.95 -15.94
CA THR A 81 -10.04 -10.49 -17.32
C THR A 81 -9.01 -9.45 -17.76
N SER A 82 -8.14 -9.01 -16.86
CA SER A 82 -7.19 -7.91 -17.11
C SER A 82 -7.88 -6.65 -17.67
N THR A 83 -8.98 -6.27 -17.03
CA THR A 83 -9.78 -5.09 -17.41
C THR A 83 -10.14 -4.26 -16.18
N PRO A 84 -10.44 -2.95 -16.40
CA PRO A 84 -10.97 -2.12 -15.31
C PRO A 84 -12.30 -2.67 -14.78
N GLY A 85 -12.43 -2.67 -13.45
CA GLY A 85 -13.64 -3.06 -12.78
C GLY A 85 -14.48 -1.86 -12.33
N GLU A 86 -15.21 -2.05 -11.25
CA GLU A 86 -16.06 -1.00 -10.70
C GLU A 86 -15.27 0.07 -9.95
N TRP A 87 -15.84 1.26 -9.85
CA TRP A 87 -15.32 2.32 -8.97
C TRP A 87 -15.83 2.09 -7.54
N VAL A 88 -14.93 2.22 -6.56
CA VAL A 88 -15.25 2.14 -5.15
C VAL A 88 -15.15 3.54 -4.54
N ASN A 89 -16.25 4.05 -4.01
CA ASN A 89 -16.27 5.32 -3.31
C ASN A 89 -15.79 5.15 -1.87
N LEU A 90 -14.98 6.10 -1.40
CA LEU A 90 -14.49 6.14 -0.03
C LEU A 90 -15.08 7.35 0.71
N ASP A 91 -15.19 7.25 2.02
CA ASP A 91 -15.62 8.36 2.86
C ASP A 91 -14.42 9.30 3.09
N PRO A 92 -14.50 10.59 2.68
CA PRO A 92 -13.39 11.53 2.86
C PRO A 92 -13.02 11.77 4.32
N GLU A 93 -13.95 11.54 5.25
CA GLU A 93 -13.73 11.78 6.68
C GLU A 93 -13.14 10.58 7.43
N ARG A 94 -13.12 9.40 6.81
CA ARG A 94 -12.69 8.20 7.51
C ARG A 94 -11.16 8.05 7.50
N PRO A 95 -10.53 7.80 8.67
CA PRO A 95 -9.11 7.48 8.72
C PRO A 95 -8.83 6.16 8.00
N ARG A 96 -7.72 6.09 7.27
CA ARG A 96 -7.40 4.90 6.49
C ARG A 96 -5.93 4.55 6.48
N ILE A 97 -5.69 3.26 6.31
CA ILE A 97 -4.39 2.66 6.02
C ILE A 97 -4.38 2.34 4.53
N VAL A 98 -3.38 2.82 3.81
CA VAL A 98 -3.17 2.50 2.40
C VAL A 98 -1.91 1.65 2.32
N GLU A 99 -2.04 0.39 1.88
CA GLU A 99 -0.93 -0.55 1.86
C GLU A 99 -0.68 -1.09 0.46
N GLY A 100 0.57 -1.21 0.11
CA GLY A 100 1.01 -1.81 -1.15
C GLY A 100 2.35 -1.27 -1.60
N VAL A 101 2.95 -1.96 -2.58
CA VAL A 101 4.16 -1.48 -3.24
C VAL A 101 3.82 -0.14 -3.92
N GLY A 102 4.55 0.91 -3.56
CA GLY A 102 4.32 2.24 -4.13
C GLY A 102 3.43 3.16 -3.30
N ALA A 103 2.91 2.70 -2.16
CA ALA A 103 2.05 3.53 -1.31
C ALA A 103 2.77 4.78 -0.77
N VAL A 104 4.06 4.68 -0.49
CA VAL A 104 4.87 5.81 -0.03
C VAL A 104 5.60 6.43 -1.21
N ASN A 105 5.11 7.55 -1.69
CA ASN A 105 5.77 8.34 -2.70
C ASN A 105 5.53 9.82 -2.41
N GLU A 106 6.23 10.70 -3.12
CA GLU A 106 6.17 12.13 -2.84
C GLU A 106 4.74 12.69 -2.96
N ALA A 107 4.04 12.29 -3.99
CA ALA A 107 2.66 12.76 -4.24
C ALA A 107 1.70 12.22 -3.18
N SER A 108 1.82 10.95 -2.79
CA SER A 108 0.94 10.36 -1.78
C SER A 108 1.16 10.99 -0.39
N ILE A 109 2.41 11.27 -0.03
CA ILE A 109 2.73 11.94 1.22
C ILE A 109 2.10 13.34 1.26
N ARG A 110 2.24 14.11 0.17
CA ARG A 110 1.64 15.45 0.08
C ARG A 110 0.12 15.41 0.19
N ALA A 111 -0.51 14.49 -0.54
CA ALA A 111 -1.96 14.34 -0.51
C ALA A 111 -2.44 13.91 0.89
N ALA A 112 -1.73 13.00 1.53
CA ALA A 112 -2.04 12.55 2.89
C ALA A 112 -1.91 13.69 3.90
N GLN A 113 -0.86 14.50 3.81
CA GLN A 113 -0.63 15.64 4.70
C GLN A 113 -1.77 16.65 4.65
N LYS A 114 -2.40 16.84 3.51
CA LYS A 114 -3.57 17.72 3.37
C LYS A 114 -4.78 17.21 4.14
N ARG A 115 -4.86 15.91 4.41
CA ARG A 115 -5.94 15.32 5.20
C ARG A 115 -5.72 15.43 6.70
N GLY A 116 -4.49 15.62 7.16
CA GLY A 116 -4.11 15.68 8.56
C GLY A 116 -2.85 14.87 8.84
N LYS A 117 -2.71 14.38 10.06
CA LYS A 117 -1.53 13.63 10.49
C LYS A 117 -1.32 12.37 9.64
N VAL A 118 -0.08 12.16 9.22
CA VAL A 118 0.34 11.01 8.42
C VAL A 118 1.39 10.21 9.19
N VAL A 119 1.28 8.89 9.15
CA VAL A 119 2.32 7.97 9.59
C VAL A 119 2.72 7.11 8.40
N SER A 120 4.01 7.03 8.11
CA SER A 120 4.56 6.23 7.02
C SER A 120 5.41 5.08 7.56
N ILE A 121 5.24 3.91 6.95
CA ILE A 121 5.86 2.65 7.41
C ILE A 121 6.40 1.91 6.19
N ARG A 122 7.59 1.35 6.32
CA ARG A 122 8.16 0.47 5.29
C ARG A 122 8.56 -0.87 5.91
N LEU A 123 8.11 -1.95 5.27
CA LEU A 123 8.47 -3.31 5.65
C LEU A 123 9.59 -3.82 4.76
N HIS A 124 10.58 -4.47 5.38
CA HIS A 124 11.71 -5.08 4.70
C HIS A 124 11.73 -6.57 4.98
N LEU A 125 12.07 -7.34 3.96
CA LEU A 125 12.29 -8.77 4.08
C LEU A 125 13.21 -9.18 2.92
N ASP A 126 14.06 -10.19 3.12
CA ASP A 126 14.97 -10.62 2.06
C ASP A 126 14.22 -11.13 0.83
N ALA A 127 14.85 -10.99 -0.34
CA ALA A 127 14.22 -11.28 -1.63
C ALA A 127 13.76 -12.74 -1.75
N GLN A 128 14.54 -13.69 -1.25
CA GLN A 128 14.20 -15.11 -1.34
C GLN A 128 12.96 -15.45 -0.52
N THR A 129 12.88 -14.96 0.70
CA THR A 129 11.71 -15.17 1.58
C THR A 129 10.47 -14.49 1.00
N ARG A 130 10.62 -13.27 0.48
CA ARG A 130 9.50 -12.55 -0.17
C ARG A 130 8.95 -13.33 -1.36
N LYS A 131 9.83 -13.82 -2.22
CA LYS A 131 9.45 -14.59 -3.41
C LYS A 131 8.69 -15.85 -3.00
N GLN A 132 9.22 -16.59 -2.04
CA GLN A 132 8.58 -17.81 -1.54
C GLN A 132 7.18 -17.53 -1.00
N ARG A 133 7.01 -16.48 -0.20
CA ARG A 133 5.71 -16.09 0.35
C ARG A 133 4.72 -15.67 -0.74
N ALA A 134 5.17 -14.82 -1.65
CA ALA A 134 4.32 -14.31 -2.72
C ALA A 134 3.82 -15.42 -3.64
N LEU A 135 4.72 -16.33 -4.05
CA LEU A 135 4.37 -17.42 -4.96
C LEU A 135 3.57 -18.55 -4.28
N THR A 136 3.70 -18.71 -2.96
CA THR A 136 2.86 -19.64 -2.22
C THR A 136 1.43 -19.12 -2.15
N ARG A 137 1.26 -17.82 -1.91
CA ARG A 137 -0.05 -17.15 -1.85
C ARG A 137 -0.73 -17.09 -3.21
N ASP A 138 0.04 -16.76 -4.25
CA ASP A 138 -0.45 -16.61 -5.63
C ASP A 138 0.53 -17.23 -6.61
N PRO A 139 0.34 -18.53 -6.96
CA PRO A 139 1.24 -19.22 -7.90
C PRO A 139 1.30 -18.57 -9.29
N ALA A 140 0.24 -17.91 -9.74
CA ALA A 140 0.21 -17.21 -11.02
C ALA A 140 1.19 -16.03 -11.08
N PHE A 141 1.61 -15.51 -9.94
CA PHE A 141 2.60 -14.45 -9.85
C PHE A 141 3.99 -14.91 -10.35
N ALA A 142 4.24 -16.21 -10.41
CA ALA A 142 5.54 -16.74 -10.85
C ALA A 142 5.94 -16.20 -12.24
N ASP A 143 5.00 -16.08 -13.16
CA ASP A 143 5.24 -15.61 -14.53
C ASP A 143 5.55 -14.09 -14.57
N TRP A 144 5.18 -13.36 -13.55
CA TRP A 144 5.26 -11.89 -13.50
C TRP A 144 6.21 -11.36 -12.42
N TRP A 145 6.81 -12.27 -11.64
CA TRP A 145 7.69 -11.86 -10.54
C TRP A 145 8.82 -10.95 -10.99
N ASP A 146 9.52 -11.31 -12.07
CA ASP A 146 10.64 -10.52 -12.57
C ASP A 146 10.20 -9.18 -13.17
N VAL A 147 9.05 -9.17 -13.85
CA VAL A 147 8.45 -7.93 -14.38
C VAL A 147 8.13 -6.97 -13.25
N TRP A 148 7.52 -7.48 -12.19
CA TRP A 148 7.16 -6.68 -11.04
C TRP A 148 8.40 -6.18 -10.28
N ALA A 149 9.37 -7.08 -10.06
CA ALA A 149 10.62 -6.74 -9.39
C ALA A 149 11.40 -5.66 -10.13
N ALA A 150 11.39 -5.68 -11.46
CA ALA A 150 12.03 -4.65 -12.28
C ALA A 150 11.38 -3.27 -12.05
N GLN A 151 10.07 -3.21 -11.93
CA GLN A 151 9.37 -1.97 -11.61
C GLN A 151 9.68 -1.50 -10.19
N GLU A 152 9.76 -2.41 -9.23
CA GLU A 152 10.17 -2.09 -7.85
C GLU A 152 11.59 -1.50 -7.84
N ASP A 153 12.52 -2.12 -8.58
CA ASP A 153 13.91 -1.63 -8.70
C ASP A 153 13.97 -0.25 -9.37
N ALA A 154 13.15 -0.01 -10.38
CA ALA A 154 13.11 1.24 -11.13
C ALA A 154 12.66 2.44 -10.27
N ARG A 155 12.03 2.21 -9.13
CA ARG A 155 11.66 3.29 -8.19
C ARG A 155 12.89 4.00 -7.63
N GLY A 156 14.06 3.35 -7.66
CA GLY A 156 15.31 3.91 -7.19
C GLY A 156 15.35 4.08 -5.66
N GLU A 157 16.00 5.14 -5.22
CA GLU A 157 16.14 5.44 -3.79
C GLU A 157 14.77 5.74 -3.18
N GLN A 158 14.48 5.07 -2.05
CA GLN A 158 13.21 5.22 -1.36
C GLN A 158 13.23 6.42 -0.40
N LEU A 159 12.08 7.07 -0.27
CA LEU A 159 11.91 8.18 0.66
C LEU A 159 12.02 7.69 2.11
N PRO A 160 12.50 8.56 3.03
CA PRO A 160 12.48 8.22 4.44
C PRO A 160 11.05 8.06 4.95
N VAL A 161 10.87 7.17 5.92
CA VAL A 161 9.59 6.88 6.56
C VAL A 161 9.71 7.02 8.07
N ASP A 162 8.58 7.08 8.76
CA ASP A 162 8.56 7.19 10.22
C ASP A 162 9.01 5.89 10.90
N TYR A 163 8.67 4.74 10.32
CA TYR A 163 9.04 3.43 10.86
C TYR A 163 9.53 2.49 9.76
N GLU A 164 10.70 1.92 9.96
CA GLU A 164 11.22 0.84 9.12
C GLU A 164 11.26 -0.45 9.94
N LEU A 165 10.63 -1.51 9.41
CA LEU A 165 10.49 -2.80 10.07
C LEU A 165 11.11 -3.89 9.21
N GLY A 166 11.89 -4.78 9.83
CA GLY A 166 12.55 -5.80 9.05
C GLY A 166 12.91 -7.04 9.79
#